data_bb8dd0ef157dc82f6d1ad0daa165171e
#
_entry.id   bb8dd0ef157dc82f6d1ad0daa165171e
#
_cell.length_a   1.000
_cell.length_b   1.000
_cell.length_c   1.000
_cell.angle_alpha   90.00
_cell.angle_beta   90.00
_cell.angle_gamma   90.00
#
_symmetry.space_group_name_H-M   'P 1'
#
loop_
_entity.id
_entity.type
_entity.pdbx_description
1 polymer ?
#
loop_
_entity_poly.entity_id
_entity_poly.type
_entity_poly.pdbx_seq_one_letter_code
_entity_poly.pdbx_strand_id
1 'polypeptide(L)'
;MTSPGTTSRPAGYSGLAVGVTVTAGVILILAGVCHVMVGIVGLVNNEFYVATQKWVFQFDSTTWGWIHIVVGLIAVLTGVGLLSGALWARVVGVIVAAVSIVGNFLWLPYYPWWAALIIAFDLFVIWALTAHGRDVHAVNVA
;
A
#
# COMPACT_ATOMS: atom_id res chain seq x y z
N MET A 1 -46.24 33.40 10.35
CA MET A 1 -45.45 32.31 11.00
C MET A 1 -44.38 31.86 10.02
N THR A 2 -43.16 32.39 10.15
CA THR A 2 -42.00 32.03 9.33
C THR A 2 -41.29 30.88 10.01
N SER A 3 -41.27 29.71 9.33
CA SER A 3 -40.53 28.50 9.77
C SER A 3 -39.03 28.81 9.83
N PRO A 4 -38.31 28.50 10.92
CA PRO A 4 -36.87 28.66 10.94
C PRO A 4 -36.27 27.63 9.97
N GLY A 5 -35.55 28.12 8.96
CA GLY A 5 -34.81 27.29 8.04
C GLY A 5 -33.81 26.39 8.80
N THR A 6 -33.96 25.08 8.70
CA THR A 6 -32.98 24.13 9.14
C THR A 6 -31.74 24.32 8.29
N THR A 7 -30.73 25.01 8.81
CA THR A 7 -29.38 25.00 8.25
C THR A 7 -28.84 23.59 8.39
N SER A 8 -28.93 22.80 7.33
CA SER A 8 -28.21 21.55 7.23
C SER A 8 -26.70 21.85 7.34
N ARG A 9 -26.10 21.49 8.49
CA ARG A 9 -24.64 21.50 8.63
C ARG A 9 -24.07 20.65 7.51
N PRO A 10 -23.07 21.16 6.76
CA PRO A 10 -22.33 20.32 5.83
C PRO A 10 -21.82 19.10 6.63
N ALA A 11 -21.99 17.90 6.07
CA ALA A 11 -21.46 16.67 6.68
C ALA A 11 -19.95 16.88 6.89
N GLY A 12 -19.56 17.09 8.16
CA GLY A 12 -18.18 17.36 8.51
C GLY A 12 -17.33 16.16 8.11
N TYR A 13 -16.29 16.41 7.32
CA TYR A 13 -15.28 15.41 7.02
C TYR A 13 -14.79 14.79 8.31
N SER A 14 -14.83 13.47 8.43
CA SER A 14 -14.32 12.84 9.65
C SER A 14 -12.80 12.94 9.63
N GLY A 15 -12.21 13.68 10.56
CA GLY A 15 -10.74 13.78 10.68
C GLY A 15 -10.07 12.42 10.79
N LEU A 16 -10.81 11.41 11.26
CA LEU A 16 -10.39 10.02 11.31
C LEU A 16 -10.21 9.42 9.90
N ALA A 17 -11.12 9.69 8.97
CA ALA A 17 -11.04 9.19 7.60
C ALA A 17 -9.81 9.77 6.85
N VAL A 18 -9.54 11.05 7.02
CA VAL A 18 -8.36 11.70 6.48
C VAL A 18 -7.10 11.10 7.10
N GLY A 19 -7.06 10.95 8.43
CA GLY A 19 -5.93 10.37 9.14
C GLY A 19 -5.61 8.94 8.69
N VAL A 20 -6.61 8.10 8.53
CA VAL A 20 -6.44 6.70 8.07
C VAL A 20 -5.89 6.65 6.64
N THR A 21 -6.39 7.50 5.73
CA THR A 21 -5.89 7.53 4.34
C THR A 21 -4.46 8.07 4.26
N VAL A 22 -4.13 9.09 5.03
CA VAL A 22 -2.76 9.63 5.13
C VAL A 22 -1.81 8.55 5.68
N THR A 23 -2.22 7.84 6.73
CA THR A 23 -1.42 6.74 7.29
C THR A 23 -1.18 5.65 6.26
N ALA A 24 -2.20 5.23 5.51
CA ALA A 24 -2.06 4.25 4.44
C ALA A 24 -1.09 4.74 3.34
N GLY A 25 -1.16 6.01 2.94
CA GLY A 25 -0.24 6.62 1.98
C GLY A 25 1.21 6.62 2.46
N VAL A 26 1.45 6.97 3.72
CA VAL A 26 2.79 6.94 4.33
C VAL A 26 3.33 5.52 4.41
N ILE A 27 2.52 4.55 4.84
CA ILE A 27 2.92 3.13 4.89
C ILE A 27 3.33 2.64 3.49
N LEU A 28 2.55 2.96 2.44
CA LEU A 28 2.87 2.59 1.06
C LEU A 28 4.18 3.21 0.57
N ILE A 29 4.45 4.47 0.90
CA ILE A 29 5.72 5.12 0.56
C ILE A 29 6.89 4.41 1.25
N LEU A 30 6.79 4.16 2.55
CA LEU A 30 7.85 3.49 3.31
C LEU A 30 8.09 2.07 2.79
N ALA A 31 7.03 1.30 2.58
CA ALA A 31 7.12 -0.05 2.01
C ALA A 31 7.75 -0.02 0.61
N GLY A 32 7.34 0.92 -0.24
CA GLY A 32 7.89 1.09 -1.58
C GLY A 32 9.38 1.44 -1.56
N VAL A 33 9.83 2.33 -0.69
CA VAL A 33 11.26 2.64 -0.50
C VAL A 33 12.03 1.40 -0.05
N CYS A 34 11.51 0.63 0.91
CA CYS A 34 12.13 -0.63 1.33
C CYS A 34 12.24 -1.63 0.16
N HIS A 35 11.19 -1.78 -0.65
CA HIS A 35 11.22 -2.63 -1.83
C HIS A 35 12.29 -2.18 -2.84
N VAL A 36 12.39 -0.89 -3.14
CA VAL A 36 13.45 -0.36 -4.03
C VAL A 36 14.83 -0.67 -3.47
N MET A 37 15.05 -0.47 -2.17
CA MET A 37 16.34 -0.80 -1.53
C MET A 37 16.69 -2.29 -1.64
N VAL A 38 15.74 -3.18 -1.34
CA VAL A 38 15.90 -4.63 -1.50
C VAL A 38 16.20 -4.98 -2.97
N GLY A 39 15.52 -4.34 -3.91
CA GLY A 39 15.76 -4.54 -5.34
C GLY A 39 17.16 -4.13 -5.76
N ILE A 40 17.64 -2.96 -5.31
CA ILE A 40 19.02 -2.50 -5.59
C ILE A 40 20.04 -3.48 -5.01
N VAL A 41 19.87 -3.93 -3.77
CA VAL A 41 20.75 -4.91 -3.13
C VAL A 41 20.77 -6.21 -3.95
N GLY A 42 19.61 -6.69 -4.44
CA GLY A 42 19.53 -7.89 -5.30
C GLY A 42 20.24 -7.74 -6.64
N LEU A 43 20.33 -6.50 -7.20
CA LEU A 43 21.06 -6.24 -8.44
C LEU A 43 22.58 -6.12 -8.24
N VAL A 44 23.01 -5.56 -7.10
CA VAL A 44 24.43 -5.29 -6.83
C VAL A 44 25.14 -6.52 -6.26
N ASN A 45 24.48 -7.33 -5.46
CA ASN A 45 25.04 -8.51 -4.81
C ASN A 45 24.54 -9.78 -5.50
N ASN A 46 25.34 -10.34 -6.40
CA ASN A 46 25.05 -11.64 -7.07
C ASN A 46 24.99 -12.84 -6.09
N GLU A 47 25.39 -12.64 -4.83
CA GLU A 47 25.43 -13.66 -3.78
C GLU A 47 24.32 -13.50 -2.72
N PHE A 48 23.31 -12.68 -2.99
CA PHE A 48 22.17 -12.56 -2.08
C PHE A 48 21.29 -13.81 -2.17
N TYR A 49 21.80 -14.90 -1.61
CA TYR A 49 21.05 -16.13 -1.45
C TYR A 49 20.09 -15.99 -0.27
N VAL A 50 18.79 -15.90 -0.54
CA VAL A 50 17.81 -16.35 0.43
C VAL A 50 17.95 -17.89 0.48
N ALA A 51 18.81 -18.36 1.36
CA ALA A 51 19.09 -19.79 1.55
C ALA A 51 17.85 -20.46 2.16
N THR A 52 16.91 -20.87 1.33
CA THR A 52 15.85 -21.79 1.73
C THR A 52 15.94 -23.03 0.85
N GLN A 53 16.32 -24.14 1.46
CA GLN A 53 16.58 -25.43 0.82
C GLN A 53 15.36 -26.11 0.15
N LYS A 54 14.23 -25.44 -0.03
CA LYS A 54 12.97 -26.05 -0.51
C LYS A 54 12.19 -25.21 -1.52
N TRP A 55 12.87 -24.48 -2.41
CA TRP A 55 12.16 -23.66 -3.40
C TRP A 55 11.88 -24.42 -4.68
N VAL A 56 10.61 -24.39 -5.12
CA VAL A 56 10.14 -24.84 -6.44
C VAL A 56 10.45 -23.80 -7.53
N PHE A 57 10.67 -22.54 -7.15
CA PHE A 57 10.95 -21.44 -8.06
C PHE A 57 12.39 -20.95 -7.89
N GLN A 58 13.21 -21.12 -8.91
CA GLN A 58 14.55 -20.53 -8.99
C GLN A 58 14.42 -19.17 -9.69
N PHE A 59 14.24 -18.10 -8.92
CA PHE A 59 14.44 -16.74 -9.46
C PHE A 59 15.92 -16.40 -9.34
N ASP A 60 16.53 -15.91 -10.44
CA ASP A 60 17.85 -15.30 -10.33
C ASP A 60 17.76 -13.98 -9.54
N SER A 61 18.85 -13.57 -8.90
CA SER A 61 18.90 -12.35 -8.08
C SER A 61 18.55 -11.09 -8.89
N THR A 62 18.88 -11.09 -10.17
CA THR A 62 18.62 -9.97 -11.09
C THR A 62 17.13 -9.81 -11.35
N THR A 63 16.43 -10.88 -11.72
CA THR A 63 14.97 -10.87 -11.91
C THR A 63 14.26 -10.48 -10.61
N TRP A 64 14.68 -11.02 -9.48
CA TRP A 64 14.15 -10.67 -8.17
C TRP A 64 14.34 -9.17 -7.85
N GLY A 65 15.55 -8.65 -8.10
CA GLY A 65 15.88 -7.24 -7.92
C GLY A 65 14.97 -6.31 -8.74
N TRP A 66 14.79 -6.59 -10.02
CA TRP A 66 13.92 -5.80 -10.89
C TRP A 66 12.46 -5.81 -10.46
N ILE A 67 11.92 -6.98 -10.08
CA ILE A 67 10.55 -7.08 -9.56
C ILE A 67 10.37 -6.16 -8.36
N HIS A 68 11.30 -6.16 -7.40
CA HIS A 68 11.22 -5.33 -6.20
C HIS A 68 11.33 -3.83 -6.53
N ILE A 69 12.19 -3.43 -7.46
CA ILE A 69 12.30 -2.02 -7.89
C ILE A 69 10.98 -1.56 -8.51
N VAL A 70 10.41 -2.32 -9.46
CA VAL A 70 9.17 -1.95 -10.14
C VAL A 70 8.01 -1.85 -9.15
N VAL A 71 7.83 -2.86 -8.31
CA VAL A 71 6.79 -2.88 -7.27
C VAL A 71 6.98 -1.71 -6.30
N GLY A 72 8.21 -1.46 -5.87
CA GLY A 72 8.54 -0.38 -4.97
C GLY A 72 8.22 1.00 -5.55
N LEU A 73 8.57 1.24 -6.82
CA LEU A 73 8.24 2.50 -7.50
C LEU A 73 6.73 2.70 -7.62
N ILE A 74 5.98 1.64 -7.99
CA ILE A 74 4.52 1.70 -8.06
C ILE A 74 3.94 2.03 -6.68
N ALA A 75 4.44 1.41 -5.61
CA ALA A 75 3.97 1.66 -4.25
C ALA A 75 4.26 3.11 -3.80
N VAL A 76 5.46 3.64 -4.07
CA VAL A 76 5.80 5.05 -3.76
C VAL A 76 4.89 6.02 -4.52
N LEU A 77 4.74 5.84 -5.83
CA LEU A 77 3.87 6.71 -6.65
C LEU A 77 2.41 6.65 -6.19
N THR A 78 1.94 5.45 -5.84
CA THR A 78 0.60 5.25 -5.31
C THR A 78 0.44 5.96 -3.97
N GLY A 79 1.40 5.84 -3.05
CA GLY A 79 1.38 6.51 -1.76
C GLY A 79 1.34 8.03 -1.91
N VAL A 80 2.17 8.61 -2.79
CA VAL A 80 2.14 10.05 -3.11
C VAL A 80 0.79 10.45 -3.71
N GLY A 81 0.26 9.64 -4.64
CA GLY A 81 -1.07 9.87 -5.22
C GLY A 81 -2.18 9.84 -4.18
N LEU A 82 -2.11 8.97 -3.16
CA LEU A 82 -3.07 8.94 -2.06
C LEU A 82 -2.99 10.21 -1.21
N LEU A 83 -1.80 10.71 -0.91
CA LEU A 83 -1.62 11.95 -0.15
C LEU A 83 -2.15 13.16 -0.91
N SER A 84 -2.11 13.14 -2.24
CA SER A 84 -2.72 14.18 -3.10
C SER A 84 -4.22 13.99 -3.33
N GLY A 85 -4.84 12.93 -2.81
CA GLY A 85 -6.27 12.64 -2.97
C GLY A 85 -6.65 12.06 -4.33
N ALA A 86 -5.69 11.60 -5.13
CA ALA A 86 -5.93 11.10 -6.48
C ALA A 86 -6.75 9.80 -6.49
N LEU A 87 -7.84 9.78 -7.29
CA LEU A 87 -8.72 8.62 -7.39
C LEU A 87 -8.01 7.37 -7.96
N TRP A 88 -7.14 7.56 -8.96
CA TRP A 88 -6.37 6.45 -9.54
C TRP A 88 -5.48 5.73 -8.52
N ALA A 89 -4.90 6.50 -7.57
CA ALA A 89 -4.02 5.94 -6.56
C ALA A 89 -4.76 5.00 -5.59
N ARG A 90 -6.06 5.21 -5.36
CA ARG A 90 -6.87 4.28 -4.55
C ARG A 90 -7.05 2.94 -5.25
N VAL A 91 -7.37 2.97 -6.55
CA VAL A 91 -7.55 1.75 -7.33
C VAL A 91 -6.24 0.98 -7.41
N VAL A 92 -5.14 1.67 -7.75
CA VAL A 92 -3.82 1.04 -7.81
C VAL A 92 -3.38 0.52 -6.44
N GLY A 93 -3.60 1.28 -5.36
CA GLY A 93 -3.29 0.87 -4.00
C GLY A 93 -4.00 -0.41 -3.57
N VAL A 94 -5.29 -0.54 -3.88
CA VAL A 94 -6.07 -1.77 -3.63
C VAL A 94 -5.52 -2.94 -4.43
N ILE A 95 -5.18 -2.74 -5.71
CA ILE A 95 -4.61 -3.80 -6.57
C ILE A 95 -3.25 -4.24 -6.04
N VAL A 96 -2.37 -3.29 -5.70
CA VAL A 96 -1.03 -3.60 -5.15
C VAL A 96 -1.14 -4.37 -3.84
N ALA A 97 -2.00 -3.93 -2.91
CA ALA A 97 -2.23 -4.63 -1.66
C ALA A 97 -2.81 -6.04 -1.87
N ALA A 98 -3.75 -6.20 -2.80
CA ALA A 98 -4.31 -7.52 -3.13
C ALA A 98 -3.25 -8.47 -3.70
N VAL A 99 -2.39 -8.00 -4.61
CA VAL A 99 -1.27 -8.78 -5.15
C VAL A 99 -0.26 -9.13 -4.05
N SER A 100 0.04 -8.19 -3.14
CA SER A 100 0.90 -8.42 -1.98
C SER A 100 0.34 -9.51 -1.06
N ILE A 101 -0.97 -9.50 -0.76
CA ILE A 101 -1.62 -10.56 0.02
C ILE A 101 -1.42 -11.93 -0.62
N VAL A 102 -1.66 -12.05 -1.93
CA VAL A 102 -1.48 -13.32 -2.66
C VAL A 102 -0.03 -13.78 -2.59
N GLY A 103 0.92 -12.87 -2.84
CA GLY A 103 2.36 -13.17 -2.72
C GLY A 103 2.72 -13.65 -1.31
N ASN A 104 2.32 -12.90 -0.28
CA ASN A 104 2.63 -13.25 1.10
C ASN A 104 1.91 -14.52 1.58
N PHE A 105 0.74 -14.85 1.03
CA PHE A 105 0.07 -16.12 1.31
C PHE A 105 0.91 -17.32 0.86
N LEU A 106 1.61 -17.22 -0.29
CA LEU A 106 2.53 -18.26 -0.77
C LEU A 106 3.78 -18.39 0.12
N TRP A 107 4.19 -17.30 0.80
CA TRP A 107 5.31 -17.28 1.72
C TRP A 107 4.95 -17.75 3.14
N LEU A 108 3.68 -17.84 3.48
CA LEU A 108 3.19 -18.16 4.82
C LEU A 108 3.76 -19.46 5.41
N PRO A 109 3.98 -20.56 4.65
CA PRO A 109 4.61 -21.78 5.17
C PRO A 109 6.08 -21.61 5.57
N TYR A 110 6.77 -20.58 5.05
CA TYR A 110 8.21 -20.37 5.27
C TYR A 110 8.49 -19.31 6.33
N TYR A 111 7.70 -18.23 6.34
CA TYR A 111 7.83 -17.10 7.25
C TYR A 111 6.47 -16.66 7.79
N PRO A 112 5.80 -17.50 8.61
CA PRO A 112 4.40 -17.29 8.98
C PRO A 112 4.15 -15.95 9.68
N TRP A 113 4.99 -15.56 10.62
CA TRP A 113 4.80 -14.32 11.37
C TRP A 113 5.01 -13.07 10.51
N TRP A 114 6.01 -13.10 9.64
CA TRP A 114 6.30 -12.00 8.73
C TRP A 114 5.20 -11.85 7.67
N ALA A 115 4.85 -12.94 7.03
CA ALA A 115 3.79 -12.95 6.03
C ALA A 115 2.43 -12.52 6.61
N ALA A 116 2.07 -13.02 7.80
CA ALA A 116 0.84 -12.62 8.50
C ALA A 116 0.82 -11.13 8.82
N LEU A 117 1.96 -10.56 9.25
CA LEU A 117 2.08 -9.13 9.51
C LEU A 117 1.82 -8.29 8.25
N ILE A 118 2.45 -8.65 7.12
CA ILE A 118 2.26 -7.93 5.86
C ILE A 118 0.80 -8.06 5.38
N ILE A 119 0.23 -9.26 5.42
CA ILE A 119 -1.18 -9.47 5.05
C ILE A 119 -2.12 -8.61 5.91
N ALA A 120 -1.85 -8.49 7.21
CA ALA A 120 -2.64 -7.63 8.09
C ALA A 120 -2.54 -6.15 7.69
N PHE A 121 -1.34 -5.65 7.33
CA PHE A 121 -1.16 -4.30 6.82
C PHE A 121 -1.86 -4.08 5.48
N ASP A 122 -1.78 -5.03 4.56
CA ASP A 122 -2.45 -4.95 3.26
C ASP A 122 -3.98 -4.91 3.41
N LEU A 123 -4.54 -5.73 4.31
CA LEU A 123 -5.97 -5.69 4.63
C LEU A 123 -6.38 -4.34 5.23
N PHE A 124 -5.55 -3.76 6.10
CA PHE A 124 -5.77 -2.43 6.65
C PHE A 124 -5.75 -1.37 5.53
N VAL A 125 -4.80 -1.44 4.60
CA VAL A 125 -4.72 -0.53 3.45
C VAL A 125 -5.96 -0.65 2.57
N ILE A 126 -6.39 -1.86 2.22
CA ILE A 126 -7.60 -2.10 1.43
C ILE A 126 -8.82 -1.51 2.14
N TRP A 127 -8.99 -1.79 3.43
CA TRP A 127 -10.08 -1.23 4.22
C TRP A 127 -10.04 0.29 4.25
N ALA A 128 -8.88 0.90 4.50
CA ALA A 128 -8.70 2.34 4.52
C ALA A 128 -9.12 3.01 3.20
N LEU A 129 -8.67 2.45 2.08
CA LEU A 129 -8.92 3.01 0.76
C LEU A 129 -10.35 2.80 0.26
N THR A 130 -11.01 1.73 0.67
CA THR A 130 -12.39 1.42 0.26
C THR A 130 -13.42 2.12 1.14
N ALA A 131 -13.21 2.16 2.46
CA ALA A 131 -14.16 2.73 3.41
C ALA A 131 -14.09 4.27 3.51
N HIS A 132 -12.87 4.86 3.42
CA HIS A 132 -12.64 6.27 3.76
C HIS A 132 -12.02 7.09 2.62
N GLY A 133 -11.77 6.50 1.49
CA GLY A 133 -11.02 7.15 0.40
C GLY A 133 -11.69 8.38 -0.23
N ARG A 134 -12.98 8.65 -0.01
CA ARG A 134 -13.69 9.78 -0.62
C ARG A 134 -13.47 11.10 0.10
N ASP A 135 -13.10 11.06 1.37
CA ASP A 135 -13.06 12.25 2.23
C ASP A 135 -11.83 13.13 1.97
N VAL A 136 -10.70 12.55 1.54
CA VAL A 136 -9.46 13.30 1.23
C VAL A 136 -9.62 14.17 -0.02
N HIS A 137 -10.36 13.70 -1.03
CA HIS A 137 -10.57 14.47 -2.26
C HIS A 137 -11.36 15.76 -1.99
N ALA A 138 -12.30 15.70 -1.07
CA ALA A 138 -13.14 16.82 -0.73
C ALA A 138 -12.39 17.91 0.08
N VAL A 139 -11.37 17.55 0.85
CA VAL A 139 -10.53 18.50 1.62
C VAL A 139 -9.59 19.28 0.70
N ASN A 140 -9.09 18.66 -0.38
CA ASN A 140 -8.14 19.31 -1.30
C ASN A 140 -8.80 20.23 -2.34
N VAL A 141 -10.13 20.22 -2.44
CA VAL A 141 -10.92 21.05 -3.41
C VAL A 141 -11.65 22.21 -2.70
N ALA A 142 -11.64 22.24 -1.38
CA ALA A 142 -12.25 23.29 -0.55
C ALA A 142 -11.23 24.37 -0.18
#